data_8be4ebc605e9443fb4ba022e1dc57b90
#
_entry.id   8be4ebc605e9443fb4ba022e1dc57b90
#
_cell.length_a   1.000
_cell.length_b   1.000
_cell.length_c   1.000
_cell.angle_alpha   90.00
_cell.angle_beta   90.00
_cell.angle_gamma   90.00
#
_symmetry.space_group_name_H-M   'P 1'
#
loop_
_entity.id
_entity.type
_entity.pdbx_description
1 polymer ?
#
loop_
_entity_poly.entity_id
_entity_poly.type
_entity_poly.pdbx_seq_one_letter_code
_entity_poly.pdbx_strand_id
1 'polypeptide(L)'
;MTDEPIPDAPTPDDGVFGRVPPGDQPPPPTPGPPPPGYGYPPGAPVPLPPNEERLWAMLAHLSYFVFSIFAPIIIMVVLGPRSAFVQDQAKEALNFHITLLIAAIVSGLLILVGIGLILLPVVAIYGVVFAILAGLKANDGELYRYPFTLRLVT
;
A
#
# COMPACT_ATOMS: atom_id res chain seq x y z
N MET A 1 8.47 53.68 39.46
CA MET A 1 8.78 52.65 38.44
C MET A 1 8.04 51.43 38.91
N THR A 2 6.84 51.20 38.41
CA THR A 2 6.00 50.04 38.72
C THR A 2 6.29 48.99 37.69
N ASP A 3 6.92 47.91 38.14
CA ASP A 3 7.10 46.68 37.35
C ASP A 3 5.71 46.03 37.18
N GLU A 4 5.06 46.29 36.08
CA GLU A 4 3.90 45.54 35.64
C GLU A 4 4.40 44.21 35.00
N PRO A 5 3.96 43.03 35.44
CA PRO A 5 4.37 41.81 34.82
C PRO A 5 3.78 41.72 33.41
N ILE A 6 4.63 41.37 32.44
CA ILE A 6 4.25 41.11 31.07
C ILE A 6 3.28 39.91 31.08
N PRO A 7 2.08 39.99 30.45
CA PRO A 7 1.18 38.86 30.36
C PRO A 7 1.87 37.73 29.59
N ASP A 8 1.81 36.53 30.15
CA ASP A 8 2.33 35.33 29.52
C ASP A 8 1.75 35.14 28.10
N ALA A 9 2.64 34.92 27.15
CA ALA A 9 2.23 34.59 25.80
C ALA A 9 1.35 33.33 25.83
N PRO A 10 0.22 33.26 25.07
CA PRO A 10 -0.66 32.12 25.07
C PRO A 10 0.11 30.85 24.66
N THR A 11 0.02 29.85 25.51
CA THR A 11 0.62 28.55 25.23
C THR A 11 -0.09 27.89 24.04
N PRO A 12 0.60 27.09 23.20
CA PRO A 12 0.02 26.48 22.00
C PRO A 12 -1.17 25.55 22.25
N ASP A 13 -1.60 25.38 23.50
CA ASP A 13 -2.64 24.43 23.92
C ASP A 13 -3.98 25.07 24.32
N ASP A 14 -4.18 26.37 24.06
CA ASP A 14 -5.37 27.11 24.49
C ASP A 14 -6.65 26.85 23.67
N GLY A 15 -6.84 25.65 23.14
CA GLY A 15 -8.15 25.16 22.73
C GLY A 15 -8.86 25.91 21.56
N VAL A 16 -8.17 26.87 20.90
CA VAL A 16 -8.78 27.65 19.79
C VAL A 16 -8.79 26.87 18.47
N PHE A 17 -7.93 25.88 18.34
CA PHE A 17 -8.00 24.92 17.23
C PHE A 17 -8.67 23.65 17.73
N GLY A 18 -9.98 23.56 17.52
CA GLY A 18 -10.73 22.34 17.83
C GLY A 18 -9.97 21.11 17.32
N ARG A 19 -9.69 20.14 18.20
CA ARG A 19 -9.13 18.85 17.80
C ARG A 19 -10.09 18.24 16.78
N VAL A 20 -9.67 18.18 15.52
CA VAL A 20 -10.36 17.41 14.49
C VAL A 20 -10.29 15.94 14.93
N PRO A 21 -11.43 15.24 15.08
CA PRO A 21 -11.44 13.82 15.43
C PRO A 21 -10.56 13.03 14.46
N PRO A 22 -9.90 11.93 14.90
CA PRO A 22 -8.99 11.16 14.04
C PRO A 22 -9.58 10.63 12.74
N GLY A 23 -10.91 10.63 12.59
CA GLY A 23 -11.63 10.21 11.38
C GLY A 23 -11.88 11.30 10.33
N ASP A 24 -11.75 12.59 10.71
CA ASP A 24 -12.08 13.73 9.84
C ASP A 24 -10.85 14.48 9.32
N GLN A 25 -9.65 13.95 9.56
CA GLN A 25 -8.46 14.55 8.98
C GLN A 25 -8.45 14.27 7.47
N PRO A 26 -8.40 15.32 6.62
CA PRO A 26 -8.17 15.11 5.21
C PRO A 26 -6.86 14.35 5.03
N PRO A 27 -6.78 13.41 4.07
CA PRO A 27 -5.55 12.71 3.79
C PRO A 27 -4.42 13.74 3.60
N PRO A 28 -3.22 13.45 4.12
CA PRO A 28 -2.09 14.35 3.94
C PRO A 28 -1.97 14.68 2.45
N PRO A 29 -1.72 15.95 2.09
CA PRO A 29 -1.59 16.34 0.70
C PRO A 29 -0.53 15.46 0.05
N THR A 30 -0.90 14.78 -1.04
CA THR A 30 0.05 14.08 -1.88
C THR A 30 1.17 15.06 -2.23
N PRO A 31 2.46 14.69 -2.06
CA PRO A 31 3.54 15.57 -2.49
C PRO A 31 3.31 15.94 -3.95
N GLY A 32 3.03 17.22 -4.18
CA GLY A 32 2.91 17.74 -5.54
C GLY A 32 4.22 17.56 -6.30
N PRO A 33 4.22 17.60 -7.63
CA PRO A 33 5.44 17.62 -8.40
C PRO A 33 6.34 18.76 -7.88
N PRO A 34 7.65 18.52 -7.74
CA PRO A 34 8.57 19.55 -7.27
C PRO A 34 8.45 20.79 -8.18
N PRO A 35 8.58 22.02 -7.61
CA PRO A 35 8.50 23.23 -8.38
C PRO A 35 9.51 23.22 -9.53
N PRO A 36 9.17 23.81 -10.68
CA PRO A 36 10.09 23.94 -11.79
C PRO A 36 11.39 24.61 -11.35
N GLY A 37 12.52 23.94 -11.53
CA GLY A 37 13.84 24.44 -11.14
C GLY A 37 14.60 23.65 -10.09
N TYR A 38 13.93 22.76 -9.34
CA TYR A 38 14.63 21.77 -8.50
C TYR A 38 14.93 20.52 -9.34
N GLY A 39 16.07 20.51 -10.00
CA GLY A 39 16.60 19.33 -10.64
C GLY A 39 16.87 18.22 -9.61
N TYR A 40 16.52 16.97 -9.94
CA TYR A 40 16.94 15.84 -9.12
C TYR A 40 18.46 15.77 -9.08
N PRO A 41 19.06 15.35 -7.95
CA PRO A 41 20.49 15.11 -7.92
C PRO A 41 20.91 14.18 -9.06
N PRO A 42 22.06 14.39 -9.70
CA PRO A 42 22.54 13.50 -10.73
C PRO A 42 22.56 12.04 -10.26
N GLY A 43 21.89 11.14 -10.99
CA GLY A 43 21.78 9.72 -10.64
C GLY A 43 20.62 9.35 -9.72
N ALA A 44 19.81 10.29 -9.21
CA ALA A 44 18.61 9.97 -8.46
C ALA A 44 17.51 9.42 -9.40
N PRO A 45 16.77 8.37 -8.98
CA PRO A 45 15.64 7.88 -9.75
C PRO A 45 14.58 8.96 -9.93
N VAL A 46 14.14 9.19 -11.15
CA VAL A 46 13.05 10.13 -11.44
C VAL A 46 11.74 9.54 -10.90
N PRO A 47 10.99 10.25 -10.02
CA PRO A 47 9.72 9.79 -9.51
C PRO A 47 8.72 9.47 -10.61
N LEU A 48 7.84 8.52 -10.33
CA LEU A 48 6.73 8.21 -11.22
C LEU A 48 5.65 9.30 -11.14
N PRO A 49 5.02 9.65 -12.25
CA PRO A 49 3.82 10.49 -12.22
C PRO A 49 2.66 9.73 -11.54
N PRO A 50 1.73 10.43 -10.84
CA PRO A 50 0.69 9.81 -10.02
C PRO A 50 -0.20 8.79 -10.76
N ASN A 51 -0.47 9.01 -12.05
CA ASN A 51 -1.23 8.08 -12.88
C ASN A 51 -0.47 6.76 -13.13
N GLU A 52 0.85 6.83 -13.32
CA GLU A 52 1.68 5.64 -13.47
C GLU A 52 1.83 4.88 -12.14
N GLU A 53 1.99 5.59 -11.02
CA GLU A 53 2.04 4.97 -9.69
C GLU A 53 0.80 4.12 -9.44
N ARG A 54 -0.39 4.67 -9.68
CA ARG A 54 -1.67 3.96 -9.52
C ARG A 54 -1.77 2.76 -10.45
N LEU A 55 -1.41 2.94 -11.72
CA LEU A 55 -1.42 1.86 -12.70
C LEU A 55 -0.50 0.70 -12.28
N TRP A 56 0.75 0.98 -11.92
CA TRP A 56 1.70 -0.05 -11.55
C TRP A 56 1.34 -0.73 -10.22
N ALA A 57 0.81 0.01 -9.26
CA ALA A 57 0.29 -0.55 -8.02
C ALA A 57 -0.92 -1.47 -8.29
N MET A 58 -1.87 -1.06 -9.11
CA MET A 58 -2.99 -1.89 -9.56
C MET A 58 -2.49 -3.17 -10.26
N LEU A 59 -1.53 -3.05 -11.18
CA LEU A 59 -0.97 -4.18 -11.91
C LEU A 59 -0.25 -5.15 -10.98
N ALA A 60 0.40 -4.68 -9.92
CA ALA A 60 1.01 -5.55 -8.93
C ALA A 60 -0.01 -6.50 -8.28
N HIS A 61 -1.21 -6.02 -7.96
CA HIS A 61 -2.27 -6.85 -7.39
C HIS A 61 -2.93 -7.75 -8.43
N LEU A 62 -3.24 -7.23 -9.63
CA LEU A 62 -3.89 -7.98 -10.69
C LEU A 62 -2.97 -9.00 -11.37
N SER A 63 -1.66 -8.92 -11.16
CA SER A 63 -0.71 -9.91 -11.64
C SER A 63 -0.94 -11.32 -11.08
N TYR A 64 -1.76 -11.44 -10.03
CA TYR A 64 -2.24 -12.71 -9.51
C TYR A 64 -2.74 -13.66 -10.60
N PHE A 65 -3.41 -13.12 -11.62
CA PHE A 65 -4.03 -13.91 -12.69
C PHE A 65 -3.04 -14.44 -13.75
N VAL A 66 -1.88 -13.81 -13.91
CA VAL A 66 -0.97 -14.12 -15.05
C VAL A 66 0.43 -14.48 -14.56
N PHE A 67 1.05 -13.61 -13.78
CA PHE A 67 2.46 -13.75 -13.38
C PHE A 67 2.64 -14.02 -11.88
N SER A 68 1.54 -14.09 -11.12
CA SER A 68 1.55 -14.38 -9.68
C SER A 68 2.69 -13.64 -8.95
N ILE A 69 3.63 -14.36 -8.34
CA ILE A 69 4.72 -13.84 -7.51
C ILE A 69 5.74 -12.99 -8.31
N PHE A 70 5.97 -13.32 -9.57
CA PHE A 70 7.07 -12.70 -10.34
C PHE A 70 6.82 -11.22 -10.65
N ALA A 71 5.60 -10.85 -11.02
CA ALA A 71 5.31 -9.46 -11.39
C ALA A 71 5.44 -8.49 -10.21
N PRO A 72 4.92 -8.75 -9.00
CA PRO A 72 5.16 -7.87 -7.85
C PRO A 72 6.65 -7.72 -7.52
N ILE A 73 7.46 -8.76 -7.68
CA ILE A 73 8.91 -8.69 -7.46
C ILE A 73 9.54 -7.72 -8.48
N ILE A 74 9.23 -7.89 -9.77
CA ILE A 74 9.76 -7.03 -10.82
C ILE A 74 9.35 -5.58 -10.59
N ILE A 75 8.07 -5.34 -10.32
CA ILE A 75 7.53 -4.01 -10.05
C ILE A 75 8.23 -3.38 -8.84
N MET A 76 8.38 -4.13 -7.76
CA MET A 76 9.04 -3.67 -6.55
C MET A 76 10.51 -3.27 -6.80
N VAL A 77 11.26 -4.09 -7.53
CA VAL A 77 12.70 -3.87 -7.77
C VAL A 77 12.92 -2.72 -8.77
N VAL A 78 12.14 -2.67 -9.84
CA VAL A 78 12.33 -1.71 -10.95
C VAL A 78 11.72 -0.35 -10.63
N LEU A 79 10.53 -0.33 -10.06
CA LEU A 79 9.73 0.88 -9.87
C LEU A 79 9.68 1.35 -8.41
N GLY A 80 9.92 0.46 -7.45
CA GLY A 80 9.96 0.81 -6.03
C GLY A 80 10.89 1.98 -5.69
N PRO A 81 12.12 2.06 -6.25
CA PRO A 81 13.00 3.21 -6.03
C PRO A 81 12.43 4.54 -6.56
N ARG A 82 11.44 4.50 -7.46
CA ARG A 82 10.81 5.66 -8.08
C ARG A 82 9.49 6.08 -7.42
N SER A 83 8.91 5.21 -6.56
CA SER A 83 7.64 5.47 -5.88
C SER A 83 7.52 4.61 -4.63
N ALA A 84 7.42 5.26 -3.48
CA ALA A 84 7.16 4.59 -2.20
C ALA A 84 5.78 3.92 -2.20
N PHE A 85 4.79 4.52 -2.86
CA PHE A 85 3.46 3.94 -3.02
C PHE A 85 3.50 2.62 -3.78
N VAL A 86 4.15 2.60 -4.95
CA VAL A 86 4.30 1.38 -5.76
C VAL A 86 5.07 0.31 -5.00
N GLN A 87 6.13 0.70 -4.30
CA GLN A 87 6.93 -0.22 -3.50
C GLN A 87 6.11 -0.89 -2.41
N ASP A 88 5.32 -0.12 -1.66
CA ASP A 88 4.50 -0.64 -0.57
C ASP A 88 3.38 -1.57 -1.11
N GLN A 89 2.69 -1.17 -2.17
CA GLN A 89 1.65 -1.99 -2.78
C GLN A 89 2.21 -3.27 -3.42
N ALA A 90 3.38 -3.21 -4.06
CA ALA A 90 4.03 -4.40 -4.63
C ALA A 90 4.48 -5.39 -3.53
N LYS A 91 4.98 -4.92 -2.39
CA LYS A 91 5.28 -5.76 -1.22
C LYS A 91 4.03 -6.45 -0.69
N GLU A 92 2.94 -5.70 -0.55
CA GLU A 92 1.69 -6.24 -0.03
C GLU A 92 1.10 -7.29 -1.00
N ALA A 93 1.12 -7.01 -2.32
CA ALA A 93 0.72 -7.98 -3.34
C ALA A 93 1.58 -9.25 -3.31
N LEU A 94 2.89 -9.10 -3.17
CA LEU A 94 3.81 -10.24 -3.08
C LEU A 94 3.52 -11.11 -1.85
N ASN A 95 3.37 -10.51 -0.69
CA ASN A 95 3.02 -11.22 0.54
C ASN A 95 1.71 -11.98 0.41
N PHE A 96 0.71 -11.37 -0.22
CA PHE A 96 -0.58 -11.99 -0.49
C PHE A 96 -0.45 -13.19 -1.43
N HIS A 97 0.26 -13.04 -2.55
CA HIS A 97 0.46 -14.13 -3.51
C HIS A 97 1.22 -15.31 -2.90
N ILE A 98 2.24 -15.05 -2.07
CA ILE A 98 2.95 -16.10 -1.33
C ILE A 98 2.00 -16.81 -0.36
N THR A 99 1.19 -16.05 0.37
CA THR A 99 0.21 -16.61 1.32
C THR A 99 -0.79 -17.52 0.61
N LEU A 100 -1.32 -17.08 -0.54
CA LEU A 100 -2.24 -17.89 -1.35
C LEU A 100 -1.58 -19.14 -1.92
N LEU A 101 -0.31 -19.04 -2.34
CA LEU A 101 0.45 -20.20 -2.82
C LEU A 101 0.59 -21.24 -1.70
N ILE A 102 0.98 -20.83 -0.51
CA ILE A 102 1.07 -21.73 0.65
C ILE A 102 -0.30 -22.35 0.96
N ALA A 103 -1.36 -21.54 1.01
CA ALA A 103 -2.71 -22.02 1.25
C ALA A 103 -3.18 -23.01 0.18
N ALA A 104 -2.86 -22.75 -1.09
CA ALA A 104 -3.19 -23.65 -2.20
C ALA A 104 -2.44 -25.00 -2.10
N ILE A 105 -1.13 -24.97 -1.74
CA ILE A 105 -0.34 -26.19 -1.54
C ILE A 105 -0.92 -27.00 -0.38
N VAL A 106 -1.20 -26.39 0.76
CA VAL A 106 -1.80 -27.06 1.92
C VAL A 106 -3.17 -27.62 1.56
N SER A 107 -4.02 -26.86 0.87
CA SER A 107 -5.32 -27.34 0.40
C SER A 107 -5.18 -28.50 -0.57
N GLY A 108 -4.19 -28.45 -1.47
CA GLY A 108 -3.89 -29.54 -2.39
C GLY A 108 -3.50 -30.85 -1.69
N LEU A 109 -2.66 -30.76 -0.66
CA LEU A 109 -2.31 -31.94 0.16
C LEU A 109 -3.53 -32.50 0.92
N LEU A 110 -4.42 -31.63 1.40
CA LEU A 110 -5.64 -32.01 2.11
C LEU A 110 -6.71 -32.63 1.19
N ILE A 111 -6.52 -32.64 -0.14
CA ILE A 111 -7.38 -33.39 -1.06
C ILE A 111 -7.35 -34.91 -0.75
N LEU A 112 -6.20 -35.43 -0.30
CA LEU A 112 -6.04 -36.81 0.08
C LEU A 112 -7.02 -37.28 1.18
N VAL A 113 -7.47 -36.37 2.01
CA VAL A 113 -8.44 -36.59 3.09
C VAL A 113 -9.81 -35.97 2.79
N GLY A 114 -10.03 -35.50 1.56
CA GLY A 114 -11.30 -34.93 1.10
C GLY A 114 -11.54 -33.48 1.45
N ILE A 115 -10.88 -32.93 2.47
CA ILE A 115 -11.09 -31.54 2.94
C ILE A 115 -10.62 -30.53 1.88
N GLY A 116 -9.53 -30.82 1.18
CA GLY A 116 -8.95 -29.95 0.19
C GLY A 116 -9.85 -29.65 -1.01
N LEU A 117 -10.81 -30.54 -1.32
CA LEU A 117 -11.80 -30.32 -2.38
C LEU A 117 -12.69 -29.09 -2.12
N ILE A 118 -12.90 -28.77 -0.84
CA ILE A 118 -13.66 -27.59 -0.43
C ILE A 118 -12.73 -26.39 -0.23
N LEU A 119 -11.56 -26.61 0.40
CA LEU A 119 -10.64 -25.52 0.71
C LEU A 119 -10.03 -24.90 -0.54
N LEU A 120 -9.67 -25.68 -1.55
CA LEU A 120 -9.01 -25.16 -2.74
C LEU A 120 -9.86 -24.12 -3.50
N PRO A 121 -11.13 -24.37 -3.83
CA PRO A 121 -11.99 -23.36 -4.44
C PRO A 121 -12.23 -22.16 -3.51
N VAL A 122 -12.31 -22.33 -2.19
CA VAL A 122 -12.44 -21.21 -1.24
C VAL A 122 -11.21 -20.31 -1.31
N VAL A 123 -10.00 -20.88 -1.29
CA VAL A 123 -8.74 -20.13 -1.43
C VAL A 123 -8.68 -19.42 -2.78
N ALA A 124 -9.11 -20.08 -3.86
CA ALA A 124 -9.12 -19.48 -5.19
C ALA A 124 -10.09 -18.28 -5.27
N ILE A 125 -11.32 -18.44 -4.78
CA ILE A 125 -12.32 -17.36 -4.75
C ILE A 125 -11.83 -16.19 -3.88
N TYR A 126 -11.30 -16.49 -2.70
CA TYR A 126 -10.70 -15.49 -1.81
C TYR A 126 -9.60 -14.71 -2.55
N GLY A 127 -8.68 -15.40 -3.23
CA GLY A 127 -7.61 -14.80 -4.00
C GLY A 127 -8.11 -13.85 -5.09
N VAL A 128 -9.09 -14.30 -5.88
CA VAL A 128 -9.70 -13.49 -6.96
C VAL A 128 -10.36 -12.23 -6.40
N VAL A 129 -11.23 -12.39 -5.40
CA VAL A 129 -11.99 -11.26 -4.83
C VAL A 129 -11.06 -10.20 -4.26
N PHE A 130 -10.10 -10.63 -3.44
CA PHE A 130 -9.20 -9.67 -2.78
C PHE A 130 -8.17 -9.08 -3.73
N ALA A 131 -7.70 -9.80 -4.75
CA ALA A 131 -6.82 -9.22 -5.77
C ALA A 131 -7.51 -8.10 -6.57
N ILE A 132 -8.79 -8.29 -6.91
CA ILE A 132 -9.59 -7.27 -7.61
C ILE A 132 -9.83 -6.06 -6.69
N LEU A 133 -10.25 -6.29 -5.44
CA LEU A 133 -10.51 -5.20 -4.48
C LEU A 133 -9.24 -4.37 -4.25
N ALA A 134 -8.10 -5.03 -4.05
CA ALA A 134 -6.82 -4.37 -3.87
C ALA A 134 -6.40 -3.57 -5.12
N GLY A 135 -6.56 -4.16 -6.31
CA GLY A 135 -6.27 -3.49 -7.57
C GLY A 135 -7.11 -2.21 -7.77
N LEU A 136 -8.41 -2.27 -7.47
CA LEU A 136 -9.30 -1.10 -7.56
C LEU A 136 -8.88 -0.01 -6.57
N LYS A 137 -8.60 -0.37 -5.32
CA LYS A 137 -8.13 0.58 -4.30
C LYS A 137 -6.80 1.23 -4.68
N ALA A 138 -5.85 0.43 -5.17
CA ALA A 138 -4.57 0.95 -5.65
C ALA A 138 -4.74 1.91 -6.84
N ASN A 139 -5.68 1.64 -7.74
CA ASN A 139 -6.01 2.54 -8.85
C ASN A 139 -6.61 3.88 -8.37
N ASP A 140 -7.34 3.86 -7.25
CA ASP A 140 -7.86 5.07 -6.61
C ASP A 140 -6.75 5.84 -5.85
N GLY A 141 -5.54 5.27 -5.75
CA GLY A 141 -4.41 5.83 -5.02
C GLY A 141 -4.45 5.54 -3.53
N GLU A 142 -5.29 4.61 -3.10
CA GLU A 142 -5.41 4.20 -1.71
C GLU A 142 -4.45 3.06 -1.37
N LEU A 143 -3.83 3.13 -0.18
CA LEU A 143 -3.06 2.02 0.36
C LEU A 143 -4.00 0.89 0.75
N TYR A 144 -3.77 -0.30 0.18
CA TYR A 144 -4.54 -1.49 0.53
C TYR A 144 -3.70 -2.46 1.37
N ARG A 145 -4.33 -3.04 2.39
CA ARG A 145 -3.74 -4.08 3.23
C ARG A 145 -4.65 -5.30 3.23
N TYR A 146 -4.09 -6.45 2.83
CA TYR A 146 -4.86 -7.68 2.80
C TYR A 146 -5.13 -8.22 4.21
N PRO A 147 -6.36 -8.67 4.50
CA PRO A 147 -6.63 -9.45 5.72
C PRO A 147 -5.96 -10.84 5.61
N PHE A 148 -5.55 -11.37 6.74
CA PHE A 148 -4.98 -12.73 6.85
C PHE A 148 -3.77 -13.03 5.93
N THR A 149 -2.93 -12.04 5.70
CA THR A 149 -1.72 -12.17 4.88
C THR A 149 -0.48 -12.30 5.74
N LEU A 150 0.37 -13.28 5.42
CA LEU A 150 1.69 -13.43 6.02
C LEU A 150 2.62 -12.35 5.45
N ARG A 151 3.10 -11.44 6.30
CA ARG A 151 4.03 -10.39 5.90
C ARG A 151 5.46 -10.89 6.02
N LEU A 152 5.93 -11.53 4.96
CA LEU A 152 7.27 -12.10 4.86
C LEU A 152 8.27 -11.10 4.25
N VAL A 153 7.77 -10.21 3.40
CA VAL A 153 8.53 -9.14 2.76
C VAL A 153 8.16 -7.81 3.42
N THR A 154 9.12 -7.13 4.02
CA THR A 154 8.97 -5.87 4.78
C THR A 154 9.68 -4.69 4.09
#